data_6a1157f4a5bf8d5232c39dd509035d00
#
_entry.id   6a1157f4a5bf8d5232c39dd509035d00
#
_cell.length_a   1.000
_cell.length_b   1.000
_cell.length_c   1.000
_cell.angle_alpha   90.00
_cell.angle_beta   90.00
_cell.angle_gamma   90.00
#
_symmetry.space_group_name_H-M   'P 1'
#
loop_
_entity.id
_entity.type
_entity.pdbx_description
1 polymer ?
#
loop_
_entity_poly.entity_id
_entity_poly.type
_entity_poly.pdbx_seq_one_letter_code
_entity_poly.pdbx_strand_id
1 'polypeptide(L)'
;MIETTFAAAMYARDLADRGALSEFATELRAAGVRVGGLIQEVLRDDDGKMTGIDMVALDTGQRIAINRPTKENLENKTCSLDTSALTDSTEALRRAIREGVDIIVLEKFGEQEQKGQGLNDEILAAIAEEIPLLIAVPEFALALWQERSGALGDTLAYDLDAFRPWRGTVQHG
;
A
#
# COMPACT_ATOMS: atom_id res chain seq x y z
N MET A 1 12.99 -20.62 -14.67
CA MET A 1 13.07 -19.53 -13.68
C MET A 1 11.75 -18.78 -13.68
N ILE A 2 11.11 -18.68 -12.54
CA ILE A 2 9.86 -17.93 -12.42
C ILE A 2 10.19 -16.47 -12.14
N GLU A 3 9.80 -15.61 -13.05
CA GLU A 3 9.94 -14.17 -12.80
C GLU A 3 8.72 -13.69 -12.06
N THR A 4 8.94 -13.05 -10.91
CA THR A 4 7.84 -12.49 -10.13
C THR A 4 7.67 -11.01 -10.46
N THR A 5 6.43 -10.54 -10.38
CA THR A 5 6.08 -9.16 -10.69
C THR A 5 5.80 -8.34 -9.44
N PHE A 6 6.03 -8.89 -8.25
CA PHE A 6 5.72 -8.19 -7.01
C PHE A 6 6.93 -8.09 -6.09
N ALA A 7 6.94 -7.08 -5.25
CA ALA A 7 8.00 -6.83 -4.28
C ALA A 7 7.44 -6.21 -3.01
N ALA A 8 8.11 -6.50 -1.90
CA ALA A 8 7.85 -5.87 -0.62
C ALA A 8 8.88 -4.77 -0.39
N ALA A 9 8.41 -3.56 -0.10
CA ALA A 9 9.26 -2.47 0.36
C ALA A 9 9.30 -2.54 1.89
N MET A 10 10.40 -3.05 2.44
CA MET A 10 10.53 -3.28 3.87
C MET A 10 10.92 -2.00 4.60
N TYR A 11 10.20 -1.66 5.65
CA TYR A 11 10.51 -0.49 6.45
C TYR A 11 10.62 -0.82 7.94
N ALA A 12 11.55 -0.13 8.62
CA ALA A 12 11.68 -0.25 10.05
C ALA A 12 10.58 0.54 10.76
N ARG A 13 10.17 0.09 11.94
CA ARG A 13 9.08 0.70 12.71
C ARG A 13 9.29 2.18 12.99
N ASP A 14 10.53 2.58 13.17
CA ASP A 14 10.94 3.94 13.49
C ASP A 14 11.36 4.78 12.28
N LEU A 15 11.07 4.29 11.06
CA LEU A 15 11.41 5.03 9.85
C LEU A 15 10.71 6.39 9.84
N ALA A 16 11.49 7.46 9.81
CA ALA A 16 10.98 8.82 9.89
C ALA A 16 10.34 9.30 8.59
N ASP A 17 10.94 8.94 7.46
CA ASP A 17 10.43 9.34 6.14
C ASP A 17 9.77 8.15 5.45
N ARG A 18 8.46 8.25 5.31
CA ARG A 18 7.65 7.22 4.66
C ARG A 18 6.97 7.73 3.39
N GLY A 19 7.56 8.77 2.78
CA GLY A 19 7.04 9.36 1.56
C GLY A 19 7.51 8.69 0.27
N ALA A 20 8.43 7.72 0.34
CA ALA A 20 9.04 7.15 -0.86
C ALA A 20 8.03 6.49 -1.81
N LEU A 21 7.04 5.76 -1.30
CA LEU A 21 6.01 5.15 -2.16
C LEU A 21 5.15 6.20 -2.85
N SER A 22 4.78 7.25 -2.13
CA SER A 22 4.00 8.35 -2.70
C SER A 22 4.78 9.07 -3.80
N GLU A 23 6.06 9.35 -3.56
CA GLU A 23 6.92 9.97 -4.57
C GLU A 23 7.08 9.07 -5.80
N PHE A 24 7.27 7.78 -5.58
CA PHE A 24 7.39 6.80 -6.66
C PHE A 24 6.12 6.77 -7.51
N ALA A 25 4.95 6.71 -6.89
CA ALA A 25 3.67 6.73 -7.60
C ALA A 25 3.51 8.02 -8.41
N THR A 26 3.91 9.16 -7.86
CA THR A 26 3.86 10.45 -8.54
C THR A 26 4.75 10.47 -9.77
N GLU A 27 5.99 9.95 -9.63
CA GLU A 27 6.92 9.84 -10.76
C GLU A 27 6.34 8.97 -11.89
N LEU A 28 5.76 7.82 -11.54
CA LEU A 28 5.17 6.91 -12.52
C LEU A 28 4.01 7.57 -13.26
N ARG A 29 3.13 8.23 -12.55
CA ARG A 29 1.98 8.91 -13.16
C ARG A 29 2.45 10.04 -14.09
N ALA A 30 3.46 10.79 -13.69
CA ALA A 30 4.03 11.85 -14.53
C ALA A 30 4.64 11.28 -15.81
N ALA A 31 5.11 10.04 -15.78
CA ALA A 31 5.66 9.35 -16.95
C ALA A 31 4.59 8.67 -17.81
N GLY A 32 3.31 8.82 -17.47
CA GLY A 32 2.21 8.23 -18.23
C GLY A 32 1.87 6.79 -17.85
N VAL A 33 2.45 6.28 -16.76
CA VAL A 33 2.15 4.93 -16.26
C VAL A 33 0.80 4.92 -15.56
N ARG A 34 -0.01 3.90 -15.83
CA ARG A 34 -1.30 3.73 -15.16
C ARG A 34 -1.07 3.08 -13.80
N VAL A 35 -1.20 3.86 -12.73
CA VAL A 35 -0.93 3.41 -11.36
C VAL A 35 -2.24 3.24 -10.62
N GLY A 36 -2.46 2.05 -10.07
CA GLY A 36 -3.57 1.79 -9.15
C GLY A 36 -3.04 1.53 -7.76
N GLY A 37 -3.95 1.31 -6.84
CA GLY A 37 -3.61 1.00 -5.45
C GLY A 37 -3.93 2.14 -4.51
N LEU A 38 -3.32 2.08 -3.33
CA LEU A 38 -3.65 2.96 -2.23
C LEU A 38 -2.38 3.39 -1.50
N ILE A 39 -2.26 4.69 -1.24
CA ILE A 39 -1.20 5.21 -0.36
C ILE A 39 -1.84 5.86 0.86
N GLN A 40 -1.12 5.86 1.95
CA GLN A 40 -1.57 6.42 3.22
C GLN A 40 -1.05 7.84 3.37
N GLU A 41 -1.92 8.75 3.77
CA GLU A 41 -1.54 10.13 4.06
C GLU A 41 -1.94 10.47 5.49
N VAL A 42 -0.96 10.89 6.29
CA VAL A 42 -1.18 11.33 7.67
C VAL A 42 -1.56 12.80 7.64
N LEU A 43 -2.72 13.12 8.19
CA LEU A 43 -3.20 14.51 8.28
C LEU A 43 -2.71 15.13 9.59
N ARG A 44 -2.24 16.37 9.52
CA ARG A 44 -1.74 17.10 10.68
C ARG A 44 -2.36 18.49 10.74
N ASP A 45 -2.53 19.01 11.96
CA ASP A 45 -2.96 20.40 12.17
C ASP A 45 -1.77 21.36 12.11
N ASP A 46 -2.03 22.65 12.35
CA ASP A 46 -1.01 23.69 12.29
C ASP A 46 0.10 23.49 13.32
N ASP A 47 -0.18 22.76 14.41
CA ASP A 47 0.79 22.44 15.46
C ASP A 47 1.58 21.17 15.17
N GLY A 48 1.31 20.51 14.04
CA GLY A 48 1.95 19.27 13.64
C GLY A 48 1.36 18.02 14.29
N LYS A 49 0.25 18.15 15.01
CA LYS A 49 -0.41 17.04 15.66
C LYS A 49 -1.25 16.23 14.65
N MET A 50 -1.17 14.92 14.72
CA MET A 50 -1.97 14.04 13.85
C MET A 50 -3.46 14.22 14.11
N THR A 51 -4.22 14.54 13.06
CA THR A 51 -5.68 14.69 13.13
C THR A 51 -6.41 13.55 12.44
N GLY A 52 -5.72 12.72 11.70
CA GLY A 52 -6.33 11.58 11.03
C GLY A 52 -5.42 10.96 10.01
N ILE A 53 -5.90 9.90 9.39
CA ILE A 53 -5.21 9.18 8.32
C ILE A 53 -6.20 8.94 7.18
N ASP A 54 -5.80 9.31 5.97
CA ASP A 54 -6.54 9.00 4.75
C ASP A 54 -5.80 7.94 3.95
N MET A 55 -6.54 7.09 3.25
CA MET A 55 -6.01 6.35 2.12
C MET A 55 -6.38 7.11 0.86
N VAL A 56 -5.45 7.21 -0.07
CA VAL A 56 -5.70 7.86 -1.36
C VAL A 56 -5.64 6.82 -2.46
N ALA A 57 -6.73 6.69 -3.21
CA ALA A 57 -6.79 5.80 -4.36
C ALA A 57 -6.00 6.44 -5.50
N LEU A 58 -4.94 5.76 -5.95
CA LEU A 58 -3.99 6.33 -6.90
C LEU A 58 -4.57 6.53 -8.31
N ASP A 59 -5.56 5.73 -8.68
CA ASP A 59 -6.18 5.83 -10.02
C ASP A 59 -7.14 7.02 -10.15
N THR A 60 -7.84 7.39 -9.08
CA THR A 60 -8.86 8.46 -9.13
C THR A 60 -8.53 9.67 -8.27
N GLY A 61 -7.60 9.52 -7.32
CA GLY A 61 -7.34 10.55 -6.32
C GLY A 61 -8.36 10.60 -5.19
N GLN A 62 -9.29 9.64 -5.15
CA GLN A 62 -10.30 9.59 -4.09
C GLN A 62 -9.65 9.44 -2.72
N ARG A 63 -10.07 10.26 -1.77
CA ARG A 63 -9.58 10.21 -0.39
C ARG A 63 -10.58 9.44 0.45
N ILE A 64 -10.07 8.47 1.21
CA ILE A 64 -10.86 7.60 2.07
C ILE A 64 -10.37 7.78 3.50
N ALA A 65 -11.22 8.34 4.37
CA ALA A 65 -10.88 8.55 5.77
C ALA A 65 -10.87 7.20 6.49
N ILE A 66 -9.71 6.72 6.92
CA ILE A 66 -9.59 5.43 7.61
C ILE A 66 -9.37 5.55 9.10
N ASN A 67 -8.89 6.69 9.55
CA ASN A 67 -8.68 6.92 10.98
C ASN A 67 -8.96 8.40 11.28
N ARG A 68 -9.97 8.62 12.13
CA ARG A 68 -10.34 9.96 12.60
C ARG A 68 -10.50 9.87 14.11
N PRO A 69 -9.38 10.00 14.90
CA PRO A 69 -9.49 9.89 16.35
C PRO A 69 -10.47 10.93 16.89
N THR A 70 -11.47 10.46 17.63
CA THR A 70 -12.41 11.33 18.31
C THR A 70 -12.10 11.28 19.79
N LYS A 71 -12.56 12.30 20.53
CA LYS A 71 -12.42 12.33 21.97
C LYS A 71 -13.02 11.07 22.61
N GLU A 72 -14.19 10.66 22.13
CA GLU A 72 -14.88 9.48 22.62
C GLU A 72 -14.04 8.21 22.40
N ASN A 73 -13.49 8.02 21.20
CA ASN A 73 -12.63 6.87 20.89
C ASN A 73 -11.38 6.85 21.76
N LEU A 74 -10.79 8.00 22.01
CA LEU A 74 -9.58 8.11 22.83
C LEU A 74 -9.90 7.78 24.30
N GLU A 75 -11.02 8.25 24.82
CA GLU A 75 -11.45 7.99 26.20
C GLU A 75 -11.80 6.51 26.41
N ASN A 76 -12.43 5.89 25.43
CA ASN A 76 -12.90 4.50 25.52
C ASN A 76 -11.85 3.50 25.03
N LYS A 77 -10.71 3.97 24.53
CA LYS A 77 -9.64 3.14 23.94
C LYS A 77 -10.17 2.23 22.83
N THR A 78 -11.19 2.69 22.10
CA THR A 78 -11.76 1.94 20.99
C THR A 78 -11.00 2.21 19.71
N CYS A 79 -11.04 1.24 18.77
CA CYS A 79 -10.44 1.41 17.46
C CYS A 79 -11.23 2.45 16.67
N SER A 80 -10.53 3.40 16.05
CA SER A 80 -11.13 4.44 15.23
C SER A 80 -11.22 4.07 13.75
N LEU A 81 -10.90 2.83 13.39
CA LEU A 81 -10.98 2.35 12.02
C LEU A 81 -12.44 2.22 11.57
N ASP A 82 -12.76 2.83 10.44
CA ASP A 82 -14.10 2.78 9.86
C ASP A 82 -14.21 1.60 8.90
N THR A 83 -15.20 0.71 9.12
CA THR A 83 -15.43 -0.46 8.26
C THR A 83 -15.90 -0.08 6.85
N SER A 84 -16.61 1.06 6.70
CA SER A 84 -16.99 1.53 5.36
C SER A 84 -15.75 1.99 4.58
N ALA A 85 -14.76 2.53 5.26
CA ALA A 85 -13.49 2.91 4.63
C ALA A 85 -12.75 1.67 4.11
N LEU A 86 -12.79 0.55 4.84
CA LEU A 86 -12.20 -0.70 4.36
C LEU A 86 -12.91 -1.18 3.10
N THR A 87 -14.24 -1.09 3.04
CA THR A 87 -15.02 -1.46 1.86
C THR A 87 -14.62 -0.61 0.66
N ASP A 88 -14.50 0.71 0.84
CA ASP A 88 -14.10 1.63 -0.22
C ASP A 88 -12.67 1.33 -0.71
N SER A 89 -11.77 1.00 0.21
CA SER A 89 -10.39 0.64 -0.11
C SER A 89 -10.34 -0.66 -0.92
N THR A 90 -11.13 -1.65 -0.55
CA THR A 90 -11.27 -2.91 -1.26
C THR A 90 -11.76 -2.69 -2.68
N GLU A 91 -12.77 -1.85 -2.85
CA GLU A 91 -13.32 -1.54 -4.18
C GLU A 91 -12.32 -0.82 -5.06
N ALA A 92 -11.53 0.10 -4.49
CA ALA A 92 -10.49 0.78 -5.23
C ALA A 92 -9.45 -0.20 -5.79
N LEU A 93 -9.06 -1.18 -4.98
CA LEU A 93 -8.10 -2.19 -5.41
C LEU A 93 -8.70 -3.14 -6.46
N ARG A 94 -9.95 -3.58 -6.26
CA ARG A 94 -10.66 -4.41 -7.24
C ARG A 94 -10.81 -3.69 -8.58
N ARG A 95 -11.09 -2.40 -8.54
CA ARG A 95 -11.20 -1.58 -9.76
C ARG A 95 -9.86 -1.54 -10.50
N ALA A 96 -8.75 -1.34 -9.79
CA ALA A 96 -7.42 -1.34 -10.39
C ALA A 96 -7.12 -2.67 -11.09
N ILE A 97 -7.46 -3.79 -10.45
CA ILE A 97 -7.26 -5.12 -11.03
C ILE A 97 -8.14 -5.30 -12.26
N ARG A 98 -9.41 -4.92 -12.17
CA ARG A 98 -10.38 -5.05 -13.27
C ARG A 98 -9.98 -4.22 -14.49
N GLU A 99 -9.44 -3.04 -14.26
CA GLU A 99 -9.00 -2.14 -15.34
C GLU A 99 -7.62 -2.51 -15.91
N GLY A 100 -6.91 -3.41 -15.24
CA GLY A 100 -5.60 -3.86 -15.69
C GLY A 100 -4.56 -2.75 -15.71
N VAL A 101 -4.41 -2.04 -14.59
CA VAL A 101 -3.41 -0.97 -14.48
C VAL A 101 -2.00 -1.52 -14.67
N ASP A 102 -1.06 -0.63 -14.98
CA ASP A 102 0.34 -1.03 -15.25
C ASP A 102 1.09 -1.44 -13.99
N ILE A 103 0.72 -0.90 -12.84
CA ILE A 103 1.34 -1.22 -11.55
C ILE A 103 0.37 -0.87 -10.42
N ILE A 104 0.42 -1.67 -9.36
CA ILE A 104 -0.30 -1.39 -8.11
C ILE A 104 0.72 -1.06 -7.03
N VAL A 105 0.51 0.06 -6.34
CA VAL A 105 1.33 0.48 -5.22
C VAL A 105 0.46 0.51 -3.97
N LEU A 106 0.86 -0.23 -2.93
CA LEU A 106 0.12 -0.33 -1.68
C LEU A 106 0.99 0.10 -0.50
N GLU A 107 0.47 1.02 0.28
CA GLU A 107 1.20 1.63 1.38
C GLU A 107 1.52 0.68 2.52
N LYS A 108 0.71 -0.36 2.74
CA LYS A 108 0.89 -1.11 3.98
C LYS A 108 0.31 -2.53 3.95
N PHE A 109 1.14 -3.48 4.36
CA PHE A 109 0.70 -4.79 4.80
C PHE A 109 0.37 -4.67 6.28
N GLY A 110 -0.83 -4.18 6.57
CA GLY A 110 -1.24 -3.77 7.90
C GLY A 110 -1.72 -4.91 8.78
N GLU A 111 -2.20 -4.56 9.97
CA GLU A 111 -2.64 -5.55 10.95
C GLU A 111 -3.74 -6.48 10.41
N GLN A 112 -4.71 -5.93 9.67
CA GLN A 112 -5.79 -6.74 9.12
C GLN A 112 -5.28 -7.74 8.09
N GLU A 113 -4.38 -7.30 7.19
CA GLU A 113 -3.78 -8.15 6.17
C GLU A 113 -2.91 -9.23 6.79
N GLN A 114 -2.22 -8.92 7.88
CA GLN A 114 -1.41 -9.90 8.61
C GLN A 114 -2.27 -11.02 9.21
N LYS A 115 -3.53 -10.71 9.52
CA LYS A 115 -4.49 -11.70 10.03
C LYS A 115 -5.24 -12.44 8.91
N GLY A 116 -4.91 -12.17 7.65
CA GLY A 116 -5.61 -12.78 6.51
C GLY A 116 -6.92 -12.09 6.18
N GLN A 117 -7.12 -10.89 6.69
CA GLN A 117 -8.32 -10.08 6.49
C GLN A 117 -7.98 -8.79 5.71
N GLY A 118 -8.85 -7.81 5.74
CA GLY A 118 -8.63 -6.55 5.06
C GLY A 118 -8.49 -6.73 3.56
N LEU A 119 -7.40 -6.26 2.98
CA LEU A 119 -7.15 -6.31 1.54
C LEU A 119 -6.41 -7.59 1.10
N ASN A 120 -6.23 -8.55 2.00
CA ASN A 120 -5.42 -9.74 1.73
C ASN A 120 -5.85 -10.48 0.45
N ASP A 121 -7.14 -10.71 0.27
CA ASP A 121 -7.64 -11.44 -0.91
C ASP A 121 -7.39 -10.67 -2.21
N GLU A 122 -7.55 -9.35 -2.18
CA GLU A 122 -7.31 -8.49 -3.33
C GLU A 122 -5.84 -8.42 -3.69
N ILE A 123 -4.96 -8.41 -2.68
CA ILE A 123 -3.50 -8.44 -2.89
C ILE A 123 -3.12 -9.74 -3.60
N LEU A 124 -3.62 -10.87 -3.12
CA LEU A 124 -3.35 -12.16 -3.74
C LEU A 124 -3.94 -12.25 -5.16
N ALA A 125 -5.11 -11.65 -5.39
CA ALA A 125 -5.71 -11.59 -6.71
C ALA A 125 -4.84 -10.79 -7.69
N ALA A 126 -4.27 -9.66 -7.25
CA ALA A 126 -3.38 -8.87 -8.09
C ALA A 126 -2.12 -9.66 -8.46
N ILE A 127 -1.57 -10.41 -7.52
CA ILE A 127 -0.41 -11.28 -7.76
C ILE A 127 -0.77 -12.37 -8.78
N ALA A 128 -1.95 -12.99 -8.61
CA ALA A 128 -2.42 -14.04 -9.52
C ALA A 128 -2.64 -13.53 -10.94
N GLU A 129 -3.05 -12.28 -11.09
CA GLU A 129 -3.25 -11.64 -12.41
C GLU A 129 -1.93 -11.09 -12.98
N GLU A 130 -0.82 -11.31 -12.30
CA GLU A 130 0.51 -10.88 -12.73
C GLU A 130 0.64 -9.36 -12.94
N ILE A 131 -0.17 -8.58 -12.24
CA ILE A 131 -0.03 -7.12 -12.25
C ILE A 131 1.15 -6.74 -11.35
N PRO A 132 2.13 -5.95 -11.85
CA PRO A 132 3.23 -5.52 -10.98
C PRO A 132 2.71 -4.87 -9.71
N LEU A 133 3.23 -5.30 -8.56
CA LEU A 133 2.77 -4.87 -7.25
C LEU A 133 3.94 -4.52 -6.35
N LEU A 134 3.91 -3.33 -5.78
CA LEU A 134 4.86 -2.91 -4.76
C LEU A 134 4.07 -2.58 -3.49
N ILE A 135 4.35 -3.32 -2.41
CA ILE A 135 3.64 -3.16 -1.15
C ILE A 135 4.62 -2.85 -0.01
N ALA A 136 4.30 -1.86 0.83
CA ALA A 136 5.10 -1.57 2.01
C ALA A 136 4.80 -2.61 3.10
N VAL A 137 5.85 -3.25 3.60
CA VAL A 137 5.75 -4.30 4.63
C VAL A 137 6.64 -3.93 5.81
N PRO A 138 6.09 -3.82 7.03
CA PRO A 138 6.93 -3.56 8.19
C PRO A 138 7.89 -4.72 8.43
N GLU A 139 9.09 -4.40 8.88
CA GLU A 139 10.15 -5.37 9.08
C GLU A 139 9.69 -6.58 9.89
N PHE A 140 8.93 -6.36 10.97
CA PHE A 140 8.47 -7.44 11.83
C PHE A 140 7.46 -8.39 11.14
N ALA A 141 6.82 -7.95 10.07
CA ALA A 141 5.83 -8.74 9.34
C ALA A 141 6.39 -9.34 8.05
N LEU A 142 7.66 -9.12 7.75
CA LEU A 142 8.24 -9.58 6.48
C LEU A 142 8.19 -11.10 6.33
N ALA A 143 8.49 -11.86 7.38
CA ALA A 143 8.44 -13.32 7.34
C ALA A 143 7.02 -13.82 7.02
N LEU A 144 6.01 -13.18 7.62
CA LEU A 144 4.61 -13.51 7.35
C LEU A 144 4.21 -13.18 5.91
N TRP A 145 4.66 -12.03 5.41
CA TRP A 145 4.43 -11.66 4.02
C TRP A 145 5.05 -12.69 3.07
N GLN A 146 6.29 -13.10 3.33
CA GLN A 146 6.96 -14.09 2.50
C GLN A 146 6.22 -15.42 2.51
N GLU A 147 5.72 -15.84 3.67
CA GLU A 147 4.90 -17.06 3.77
C GLU A 147 3.62 -16.94 2.93
N ARG A 148 2.90 -15.81 3.03
CA ARG A 148 1.66 -15.58 2.31
C ARG A 148 1.84 -15.45 0.81
N SER A 149 2.95 -14.88 0.37
CA SER A 149 3.25 -14.68 -1.05
C SER A 149 4.00 -15.84 -1.68
N GLY A 150 4.24 -16.91 -0.94
CA GLY A 150 4.96 -18.09 -1.43
C GLY A 150 6.46 -17.89 -1.51
N ALA A 151 7.00 -16.86 -0.86
CA ALA A 151 8.42 -16.51 -0.85
C ALA A 151 9.00 -16.26 -2.24
N LEU A 152 8.17 -15.83 -3.19
CA LEU A 152 8.56 -15.67 -4.59
C LEU A 152 8.93 -14.25 -4.98
N GLY A 153 8.43 -13.24 -4.28
CA GLY A 153 8.65 -11.83 -4.62
C GLY A 153 9.98 -11.30 -4.12
N ASP A 154 10.37 -10.16 -4.64
CA ASP A 154 11.58 -9.45 -4.20
C ASP A 154 11.33 -8.72 -2.89
N THR A 155 12.38 -8.46 -2.14
CA THR A 155 12.35 -7.61 -0.96
C THR A 155 13.28 -6.43 -1.20
N LEU A 156 12.74 -5.22 -1.12
CA LEU A 156 13.47 -3.99 -1.39
C LEU A 156 13.58 -3.14 -0.12
N ALA A 157 14.61 -2.32 -0.03
CA ALA A 157 14.63 -1.25 0.96
C ALA A 157 13.51 -0.24 0.66
N TYR A 158 12.99 0.43 1.67
CA TYR A 158 11.95 1.45 1.49
C TYR A 158 12.59 2.76 1.03
N ASP A 159 12.90 2.83 -0.28
CA ASP A 159 13.75 3.85 -0.84
C ASP A 159 13.54 3.91 -2.35
N LEU A 160 13.45 5.11 -2.91
CA LEU A 160 13.32 5.33 -4.36
C LEU A 160 14.46 4.69 -5.15
N ASP A 161 15.68 4.70 -4.63
CA ASP A 161 16.83 4.10 -5.30
C ASP A 161 16.71 2.58 -5.42
N ALA A 162 15.90 1.94 -4.59
CA ALA A 162 15.56 0.52 -4.72
C ALA A 162 14.37 0.30 -5.65
N PHE A 163 13.37 1.19 -5.60
CA PHE A 163 12.14 1.04 -6.38
C PHE A 163 12.35 1.23 -7.88
N ARG A 164 13.14 2.22 -8.27
CA ARG A 164 13.37 2.54 -9.68
C ARG A 164 14.00 1.40 -10.48
N PRO A 165 15.10 0.78 -10.00
CA PRO A 165 15.67 -0.37 -10.73
C PRO A 165 14.72 -1.55 -10.78
N TRP A 166 13.99 -1.82 -9.68
CA TRP A 166 13.01 -2.90 -9.65
C TRP A 166 11.92 -2.70 -10.71
N ARG A 167 11.43 -1.46 -10.87
CA ARG A 167 10.40 -1.15 -11.88
C ARG A 167 10.85 -1.54 -13.27
N GLY A 168 12.13 -1.31 -13.58
CA GLY A 168 12.72 -1.69 -14.87
C GLY A 168 12.70 -3.19 -15.11
N THR A 169 12.76 -4.01 -14.05
CA THR A 169 12.76 -5.47 -14.19
C THR A 169 11.36 -6.06 -14.41
N VAL A 170 10.31 -5.36 -13.98
CA VAL A 170 8.92 -5.87 -14.07
C VAL A 170 8.11 -5.16 -15.15
N GLN A 171 8.71 -4.23 -15.86
CA GLN A 171 8.05 -3.52 -16.94
C GLN A 171 7.98 -4.42 -18.18
N HIS A 172 6.78 -4.76 -18.58
CA HIS A 172 6.55 -5.44 -19.85
C HIS A 172 6.26 -4.34 -20.86
N GLY A 173 7.15 -4.21 -21.80
CA GLY A 173 7.16 -3.16 -22.80
C GLY A 173 5.97 -3.08 -23.69
#